data_06392f8ed7fddde6640e73cafbe0ed52
#
_entry.id   06392f8ed7fddde6640e73cafbe0ed52
#
_cell.length_a   1.000
_cell.length_b   1.000
_cell.length_c   1.000
_cell.angle_alpha   90.00
_cell.angle_beta   90.00
_cell.angle_gamma   90.00
#
_symmetry.space_group_name_H-M   'P 1'
#
loop_
_entity.id
_entity.type
_entity.pdbx_description
1 polymer ?
#
loop_
_entity_poly.entity_id
_entity_poly.type
_entity_poly.pdbx_seq_one_letter_code
_entity_poly.pdbx_strand_id
1 'polypeptide(L)'
;MGHMSTVVALSLVGPQVGGGWGKAQRIALATVDDDGTVTDWAEHDVRWDLAHDEGTEGSHHARVVRFLKENGVQVVATGHMGPPMARMLATMGIRTVTDATGDPRTAAVAAAAS
;
A
#
# COMPACT_ATOMS: atom_id res chain seq x y z
N MET A 1 -18.57 -21.07 5.96
CA MET A 1 -18.05 -19.81 6.51
C MET A 1 -17.02 -19.25 5.57
N GLY A 2 -17.13 -17.98 5.25
CA GLY A 2 -16.15 -17.33 4.39
C GLY A 2 -14.82 -17.12 5.09
N HIS A 3 -13.77 -17.08 4.31
CA HIS A 3 -12.47 -16.70 4.82
C HIS A 3 -12.41 -15.19 5.02
N MET A 4 -11.72 -14.76 6.07
CA MET A 4 -11.39 -13.35 6.26
C MET A 4 -10.15 -13.06 5.42
N SER A 5 -10.23 -12.10 4.54
CA SER A 5 -9.13 -11.70 3.69
C SER A 5 -8.70 -10.28 4.04
N THR A 6 -7.41 -10.01 3.90
CA THR A 6 -6.85 -8.69 4.09
C THR A 6 -6.22 -8.22 2.78
N VAL A 7 -6.60 -7.03 2.33
CA VAL A 7 -5.99 -6.42 1.16
C VAL A 7 -4.84 -5.53 1.60
N VAL A 8 -3.65 -5.85 1.13
CA VAL A 8 -2.41 -5.13 1.45
C VAL A 8 -1.93 -4.41 0.20
N ALA A 9 -1.64 -3.12 0.33
CA ALA A 9 -1.02 -2.35 -0.73
C ALA A 9 0.46 -2.17 -0.39
N LEU A 10 1.33 -2.44 -1.35
CA LEU A 10 2.78 -2.37 -1.15
C LEU A 10 3.40 -1.46 -2.20
N SER A 11 4.25 -0.55 -1.77
CA SER A 11 5.05 0.24 -2.71
C SER A 11 6.22 -0.60 -3.20
N LEU A 12 6.48 -0.54 -4.50
CA LEU A 12 7.51 -1.34 -5.13
C LEU A 12 8.64 -0.47 -5.68
N VAL A 13 9.86 -0.95 -5.49
CA VAL A 13 11.06 -0.42 -6.15
C VAL A 13 11.63 -1.60 -6.92
N GLY A 14 11.44 -1.60 -8.24
CA GLY A 14 11.77 -2.78 -9.04
C GLY A 14 10.97 -4.00 -8.55
N PRO A 15 11.61 -5.13 -8.32
CA PRO A 15 10.90 -6.34 -7.88
C PRO A 15 10.71 -6.43 -6.37
N GLN A 16 11.11 -5.42 -5.60
CA GLN A 16 11.09 -5.47 -4.13
C GLN A 16 10.17 -4.40 -3.55
N VAL A 17 9.67 -4.68 -2.34
CA VAL A 17 8.95 -3.68 -1.58
C VAL A 17 9.95 -2.66 -1.01
N GLY A 18 9.57 -1.38 -1.01
CA GLY A 18 10.42 -0.34 -0.48
C GLY A 18 10.06 1.05 -1.01
N GLY A 19 10.96 1.99 -0.77
CA GLY A 19 10.80 3.37 -1.23
C GLY A 19 9.74 4.14 -0.47
N GLY A 20 9.45 5.35 -0.93
CA GLY A 20 8.44 6.21 -0.33
C GLY A 20 7.06 5.93 -0.87
N TRP A 21 6.08 5.85 0.02
CA TRP A 21 4.70 5.57 -0.37
C TRP A 21 4.14 6.63 -1.31
N GLY A 22 4.27 7.91 -0.92
CA GLY A 22 3.68 9.01 -1.68
C GLY A 22 4.32 9.29 -3.03
N LYS A 23 5.46 8.69 -3.31
CA LYS A 23 6.18 8.86 -4.58
C LYS A 23 6.35 7.54 -5.31
N ALA A 24 5.55 6.54 -5.00
CA ALA A 24 5.67 5.22 -5.59
C ALA A 24 5.37 5.27 -7.09
N GLN A 25 6.15 4.55 -7.87
CA GLN A 25 5.89 4.36 -9.29
C GLN A 25 4.88 3.25 -9.50
N ARG A 26 4.95 2.21 -8.68
CA ARG A 26 4.11 1.03 -8.81
C ARG A 26 3.67 0.57 -7.43
N ILE A 27 2.43 0.11 -7.37
CA ILE A 27 1.83 -0.43 -6.15
C ILE A 27 1.35 -1.84 -6.45
N ALA A 28 1.72 -2.80 -5.60
CA ALA A 28 1.14 -4.13 -5.63
C ALA A 28 -0.04 -4.19 -4.67
N LEU A 29 -1.10 -4.84 -5.09
CA LEU A 29 -2.24 -5.15 -4.24
C LEU A 29 -2.27 -6.65 -4.03
N ALA A 30 -2.12 -7.08 -2.79
CA ALA A 30 -2.12 -8.48 -2.42
C ALA A 30 -3.34 -8.76 -1.55
N THR A 31 -4.08 -9.80 -1.89
CA THR A 31 -5.13 -10.32 -1.01
C THR A 31 -4.55 -11.50 -0.26
N VAL A 32 -4.54 -11.40 1.07
CA VAL A 32 -3.97 -12.42 1.94
C VAL A 32 -5.09 -12.99 2.79
N ASP A 33 -5.30 -14.30 2.76
CA ASP A 33 -6.34 -14.90 3.57
C ASP A 33 -5.87 -15.13 5.01
N ASP A 34 -6.74 -15.66 5.86
CA ASP A 34 -6.48 -15.78 7.30
C ASP A 34 -5.42 -16.83 7.64
N ASP A 35 -5.06 -17.69 6.71
CA ASP A 35 -3.97 -18.66 6.91
C ASP A 35 -2.63 -18.18 6.35
N GLY A 36 -2.57 -16.96 5.85
CA GLY A 36 -1.34 -16.38 5.32
C GLY A 36 -1.07 -16.70 3.86
N THR A 37 -2.07 -17.18 3.12
CA THR A 37 -1.90 -17.45 1.69
C THR A 37 -2.26 -16.21 0.87
N VAL A 38 -1.38 -15.86 -0.07
CA VAL A 38 -1.69 -14.80 -1.05
C VAL A 38 -2.60 -15.40 -2.12
N THR A 39 -3.85 -14.98 -2.11
CA THR A 39 -4.87 -15.53 -3.02
C THR A 39 -5.05 -14.71 -4.28
N ASP A 40 -4.61 -13.44 -4.26
CA ASP A 40 -4.67 -12.57 -5.42
C ASP A 40 -3.52 -11.58 -5.38
N TRP A 41 -3.04 -11.20 -6.56
CA TRP A 41 -1.92 -10.28 -6.71
C TRP A 41 -2.11 -9.46 -7.98
N ALA A 42 -2.10 -8.14 -7.85
CA ALA A 42 -2.20 -7.23 -8.98
C ALA A 42 -1.21 -6.08 -8.79
N GLU A 43 -0.56 -5.67 -9.86
CA GLU A 43 0.35 -4.53 -9.83
C GLU A 43 -0.22 -3.39 -10.66
N HIS A 44 -0.13 -2.19 -10.12
CA HIS A 44 -0.66 -0.98 -10.73
C HIS A 44 0.47 0.03 -10.92
N ASP A 45 0.57 0.54 -12.13
CA ASP A 45 1.53 1.58 -12.46
C ASP A 45 0.90 2.94 -12.15
N VAL A 46 1.01 3.35 -10.90
CA VAL A 46 0.32 4.56 -10.41
C VAL A 46 1.07 5.85 -10.71
N ARG A 47 2.38 5.78 -10.88
CA ARG A 47 3.26 6.90 -11.20
C ARG A 47 3.04 8.11 -10.30
N TRP A 48 2.93 7.87 -9.02
CA TRP A 48 2.79 8.93 -8.02
C TRP A 48 4.05 9.78 -7.90
N ASP A 49 5.20 9.25 -8.32
CA ASP A 49 6.45 10.00 -8.39
C ASP A 49 6.32 11.22 -9.29
N LEU A 50 5.60 11.11 -10.40
CA LEU A 50 5.33 12.22 -11.31
C LEU A 50 4.21 13.10 -10.77
N ALA A 51 3.13 12.48 -10.31
CA ALA A 51 1.96 13.20 -9.82
C ALA A 51 2.25 14.04 -8.58
N HIS A 52 3.22 13.62 -7.76
CA HIS A 52 3.60 14.36 -6.56
C HIS A 52 4.10 15.77 -6.88
N ASP A 53 4.78 15.94 -8.02
CA ASP A 53 5.31 17.23 -8.44
C ASP A 53 4.31 18.04 -9.28
N GLU A 54 3.15 17.47 -9.59
CA GLU A 54 2.10 18.11 -10.39
C GLU A 54 0.89 18.40 -9.51
N GLY A 55 0.55 19.66 -9.33
CA GLY A 55 -0.60 20.05 -8.57
C GLY A 55 -0.30 20.25 -7.08
N THR A 56 -1.35 20.27 -6.27
CA THR A 56 -1.24 20.55 -4.84
C THR A 56 -1.08 19.25 -4.04
N GLU A 57 -0.58 19.40 -2.82
CA GLU A 57 -0.49 18.30 -1.87
C GLU A 57 -1.87 17.69 -1.62
N GLY A 58 -2.91 18.52 -1.50
CA GLY A 58 -4.27 18.03 -1.29
C GLY A 58 -4.78 17.19 -2.46
N SER A 59 -4.48 17.58 -3.70
CA SER A 59 -4.83 16.80 -4.89
C SER A 59 -4.14 15.45 -4.89
N HIS A 60 -2.88 15.42 -4.50
CA HIS A 60 -2.11 14.17 -4.42
C HIS A 60 -2.69 13.24 -3.37
N HIS A 61 -2.99 13.76 -2.17
CA HIS A 61 -3.59 12.96 -1.10
C HIS A 61 -4.96 12.42 -1.51
N ALA A 62 -5.77 13.22 -2.20
CA ALA A 62 -7.08 12.78 -2.68
C ALA A 62 -6.97 11.63 -3.68
N ARG A 63 -5.96 11.67 -4.53
CA ARG A 63 -5.70 10.60 -5.51
C ARG A 63 -5.35 9.30 -4.80
N VAL A 64 -4.47 9.37 -3.79
CA VAL A 64 -4.09 8.21 -3.00
C VAL A 64 -5.28 7.63 -2.24
N VAL A 65 -6.07 8.49 -1.59
CA VAL A 65 -7.28 8.07 -0.86
C VAL A 65 -8.24 7.32 -1.78
N ARG A 66 -8.48 7.85 -2.97
CA ARG A 66 -9.37 7.21 -3.94
C ARG A 66 -8.87 5.82 -4.31
N PHE A 67 -7.57 5.69 -4.59
CA PHE A 67 -6.97 4.39 -4.92
C PHE A 67 -7.19 3.38 -3.80
N LEU A 68 -6.95 3.79 -2.57
CA LEU A 68 -7.09 2.90 -1.41
C LEU A 68 -8.54 2.47 -1.20
N LYS A 69 -9.48 3.40 -1.35
CA LYS A 69 -10.90 3.10 -1.18
C LYS A 69 -11.44 2.22 -2.29
N GLU A 70 -11.09 2.51 -3.53
CA GLU A 70 -11.56 1.73 -4.68
C GLU A 70 -11.10 0.28 -4.64
N ASN A 71 -9.96 0.03 -4.01
CA ASN A 71 -9.36 -1.30 -3.95
C ASN A 71 -9.54 -1.98 -2.59
N GLY A 72 -10.26 -1.36 -1.67
CA GLY A 72 -10.56 -1.96 -0.36
C GLY A 72 -9.35 -2.24 0.50
N VAL A 73 -8.32 -1.40 0.39
CA VAL A 73 -7.05 -1.60 1.10
C VAL A 73 -7.23 -1.45 2.61
N GLN A 74 -6.70 -2.39 3.37
CA GLN A 74 -6.77 -2.40 4.83
C GLN A 74 -5.41 -2.16 5.49
N VAL A 75 -4.33 -2.48 4.79
CA VAL A 75 -2.96 -2.34 5.30
C VAL A 75 -2.07 -1.83 4.17
N VAL A 76 -1.15 -0.93 4.50
CA VAL A 76 -0.12 -0.47 3.58
C VAL A 76 1.24 -0.90 4.10
N ALA A 77 2.06 -1.51 3.27
CA ALA A 77 3.45 -1.85 3.57
C ALA A 77 4.35 -1.04 2.65
N THR A 78 5.28 -0.29 3.21
CA THR A 78 6.12 0.63 2.46
C THR A 78 7.46 0.83 3.16
N GLY A 79 8.45 1.31 2.44
CA GLY A 79 9.73 1.66 3.05
C GLY A 79 9.63 2.91 3.92
N HIS A 80 8.92 3.93 3.43
CA HIS A 80 8.80 5.21 4.13
C HIS A 80 7.45 5.85 3.83
N MET A 81 6.90 6.54 4.84
CA MET A 81 5.69 7.32 4.66
C MET A 81 5.80 8.60 5.50
N GLY A 82 5.50 9.74 4.89
CA GLY A 82 5.50 11.02 5.59
C GLY A 82 4.39 11.12 6.62
N PRO A 83 4.60 11.91 7.70
CA PRO A 83 3.59 12.03 8.77
C PRO A 83 2.19 12.45 8.34
N PRO A 84 2.01 13.42 7.43
CA PRO A 84 0.65 13.78 6.99
C PRO A 84 -0.09 12.63 6.32
N MET A 85 0.58 11.87 5.48
CA MET A 85 -0.01 10.71 4.81
C MET A 85 -0.34 9.61 5.84
N ALA A 86 0.58 9.35 6.77
CA ALA A 86 0.36 8.35 7.81
C ALA A 86 -0.87 8.69 8.66
N ARG A 87 -1.04 9.96 9.04
CA ARG A 87 -2.21 10.41 9.79
C ARG A 87 -3.50 10.24 9.00
N MET A 88 -3.45 10.52 7.70
CA MET A 88 -4.61 10.37 6.83
C MET A 88 -5.05 8.92 6.76
N LEU A 89 -4.11 7.99 6.58
CA LEU A 89 -4.42 6.57 6.54
C LEU A 89 -4.97 6.07 7.88
N ALA A 90 -4.39 6.53 8.99
CA ALA A 90 -4.89 6.18 10.32
C ALA A 90 -6.35 6.62 10.51
N THR A 91 -6.69 7.82 10.04
CA THR A 91 -8.07 8.32 10.08
C THR A 91 -9.01 7.44 9.26
N MET A 92 -8.52 6.84 8.19
CA MET A 92 -9.30 5.91 7.36
C MET A 92 -9.39 4.50 7.95
N GLY A 93 -8.73 4.25 9.07
CA GLY A 93 -8.68 2.92 9.67
C GLY A 93 -7.71 1.97 8.96
N ILE A 94 -6.79 2.49 8.19
CA ILE A 94 -5.80 1.70 7.46
C ILE A 94 -4.51 1.61 8.29
N ARG A 95 -4.05 0.37 8.53
CA ARG A 95 -2.78 0.15 9.23
C ARG A 95 -1.62 0.42 8.30
N THR A 96 -0.51 0.90 8.84
CA THR A 96 0.70 1.19 8.06
C THR A 96 1.88 0.44 8.66
N VAL A 97 2.61 -0.27 7.81
CA VAL A 97 3.86 -0.93 8.16
C VAL A 97 4.97 -0.23 7.38
N THR A 98 5.89 0.41 8.09
CA THR A 98 7.04 1.10 7.48
C THR A 98 8.29 0.24 7.60
N ASP A 99 9.35 0.67 6.92
CA ASP A 99 10.63 -0.06 6.85
C ASP A 99 10.49 -1.45 6.22
N ALA A 100 9.45 -1.65 5.41
CA ALA A 100 9.27 -2.89 4.68
C ALA A 100 10.28 -2.96 3.54
N THR A 101 10.92 -4.11 3.40
CA THR A 101 11.93 -4.35 2.35
C THR A 101 11.85 -5.79 1.88
N GLY A 102 12.51 -6.06 0.76
CA GLY A 102 12.70 -7.42 0.27
C GLY A 102 11.54 -7.94 -0.55
N ASP A 103 11.27 -9.23 -0.41
CA ASP A 103 10.27 -9.91 -1.21
C ASP A 103 8.86 -9.39 -0.93
N PRO A 104 8.14 -8.90 -1.97
CA PRO A 104 6.83 -8.30 -1.75
C PRO A 104 5.78 -9.27 -1.20
N ARG A 105 5.79 -10.53 -1.62
CA ARG A 105 4.81 -11.49 -1.12
C ARG A 105 5.03 -11.80 0.36
N THR A 106 6.29 -11.95 0.76
CA THR A 106 6.65 -12.15 2.17
C THR A 106 6.22 -10.93 2.99
N ALA A 107 6.48 -9.73 2.48
CA ALA A 107 6.09 -8.49 3.15
C ALA A 107 4.56 -8.37 3.28
N ALA A 108 3.82 -8.79 2.26
CA ALA A 108 2.36 -8.76 2.28
C ALA A 108 1.80 -9.67 3.38
N VAL A 109 2.31 -10.88 3.49
CA VAL A 109 1.87 -11.82 4.52
C VAL A 109 2.18 -11.28 5.92
N ALA A 110 3.39 -10.74 6.11
CA ALA A 110 3.77 -10.16 7.40
C ALA A 110 2.90 -8.96 7.76
N ALA A 111 2.61 -8.10 6.79
CA ALA A 111 1.76 -6.92 7.01
C ALA A 111 0.33 -7.31 7.34
N ALA A 112 -0.21 -8.32 6.67
CA ALA A 112 -1.56 -8.80 6.94
C ALA A 112 -1.71 -9.34 8.36
N ALA A 113 -0.65 -9.92 8.91
CA ALA A 113 -0.63 -10.50 10.26
C ALA A 113 -0.32 -9.50 11.36
N SER A 114 0.10 -8.29 10.99
CA SER A 114 0.53 -7.27 11.97
C SER A 114 -0.60 -6.68 12.77
#